data_4131dbca6f516d74863dd3f5db3e612c
#
_entry.id   4131dbca6f516d74863dd3f5db3e612c
#
_cell.length_a   1.000
_cell.length_b   1.000
_cell.length_c   1.000
_cell.angle_alpha   90.00
_cell.angle_beta   90.00
_cell.angle_gamma   90.00
#
_symmetry.space_group_name_H-M   'P 1'
#
loop_
_entity.id
_entity.type
_entity.pdbx_description
1 polymer ?
#
loop_
_entity_poly.entity_id
_entity_poly.type
_entity_poly.pdbx_seq_one_letter_code
_entity_poly.pdbx_strand_id
1 'polypeptide(L)'
;MHEQFAPLTVQWFKRAFVYTGSIGDFRYRFATDKDVIHVAAYSVYCYEVAQDVTEQDFPWTDEGVEALKNWIQAQYEAFTKK
;
A
#
# COMPACT_ATOMS: atom_id res chain seq x y z
N MET A 1 12.48 4.50 -6.16
CA MET A 1 11.36 3.95 -5.35
C MET A 1 11.89 3.50 -4.00
N HIS A 2 11.10 3.70 -2.96
CA HIS A 2 11.51 3.31 -1.61
C HIS A 2 11.76 1.81 -1.53
N GLU A 3 12.75 1.41 -0.75
CA GLU A 3 13.17 0.02 -0.66
C GLU A 3 12.08 -0.92 -0.13
N GLN A 4 11.10 -0.40 0.63
CA GLN A 4 10.00 -1.21 1.12
C GLN A 4 8.96 -1.50 0.03
N PHE A 5 8.92 -0.70 -1.03
CA PHE A 5 7.98 -0.89 -2.12
C PHE A 5 8.59 -1.63 -3.31
N ALA A 6 9.91 -1.59 -3.43
CA ALA A 6 10.61 -2.19 -4.57
C ALA A 6 10.35 -3.71 -4.72
N PRO A 7 10.31 -4.51 -3.64
CA PRO A 7 10.11 -5.96 -3.78
C PRO A 7 8.67 -6.40 -4.01
N LEU A 8 7.72 -5.47 -4.07
CA LEU A 8 6.31 -5.82 -4.26
C LEU A 8 6.10 -6.39 -5.66
N THR A 9 5.60 -7.61 -5.73
CA THR A 9 5.31 -8.30 -6.98
C THR A 9 4.01 -9.09 -6.83
N VAL A 10 3.48 -9.60 -7.93
CA VAL A 10 2.31 -10.47 -7.91
C VAL A 10 2.54 -11.64 -6.96
N GLN A 11 3.74 -12.22 -6.98
CA GLN A 11 4.06 -13.37 -6.11
C GLN A 11 4.21 -12.98 -4.65
N TRP A 12 4.67 -11.76 -4.39
CA TRP A 12 4.77 -11.26 -3.03
C TRP A 12 3.39 -11.24 -2.35
N PHE A 13 2.37 -10.77 -3.08
CA PHE A 13 1.01 -10.69 -2.56
C PHE A 13 0.36 -12.07 -2.38
N LYS A 14 0.86 -13.10 -3.04
CA LYS A 14 0.37 -14.46 -2.83
C LYS A 14 0.72 -14.99 -1.45
N ARG A 15 1.77 -14.45 -0.85
CA ARG A 15 2.23 -14.87 0.47
C ARG A 15 1.66 -14.03 1.60
N ALA A 16 1.21 -12.82 1.27
CA ALA A 16 0.74 -11.86 2.27
C ALA A 16 -0.67 -11.42 1.92
N PHE A 17 -1.67 -12.13 2.46
CA PHE A 17 -3.07 -11.78 2.22
C PHE A 17 -3.42 -10.44 2.85
N VAL A 18 -2.90 -10.17 4.04
CA VAL A 18 -3.03 -8.88 4.70
C VAL A 18 -1.67 -8.50 5.25
N TYR A 19 -1.22 -7.31 4.93
CA TYR A 19 0.07 -6.83 5.37
C TYR A 19 -0.03 -5.36 5.75
N THR A 20 0.55 -5.01 6.89
CA THR A 20 0.67 -3.62 7.32
C THR A 20 2.14 -3.28 7.46
N GLY A 21 2.50 -2.08 7.03
CA GLY A 21 3.87 -1.60 7.13
C GLY A 21 3.90 -0.14 7.54
N SER A 22 5.09 0.35 7.84
CA SER A 22 5.27 1.74 8.20
C SER A 22 6.65 2.22 7.81
N ILE A 23 6.73 3.51 7.45
CA ILE A 23 7.97 4.21 7.19
C ILE A 23 7.86 5.49 8.00
N GLY A 24 8.48 5.50 9.18
CA GLY A 24 8.28 6.60 10.12
C GLY A 24 6.81 6.68 10.53
N ASP A 25 6.20 7.84 10.31
CA ASP A 25 4.78 8.04 10.63
C ASP A 25 3.86 7.66 9.48
N PHE A 26 4.40 7.39 8.30
CA PHE A 26 3.61 6.94 7.16
C PHE A 26 3.30 5.45 7.32
N ARG A 27 2.02 5.11 7.24
CA ARG A 27 1.56 3.73 7.41
C ARG A 27 0.76 3.31 6.19
N TYR A 28 0.83 2.03 5.87
CA TYR A 28 0.10 1.49 4.73
C TYR A 28 -0.38 0.07 5.04
N ARG A 29 -1.43 -0.34 4.35
CA ARG A 29 -2.03 -1.65 4.52
C ARG A 29 -2.41 -2.20 3.16
N PHE A 30 -2.06 -3.46 2.92
CA PHE A 30 -2.46 -4.20 1.73
C PHE A 30 -3.39 -5.33 2.17
N ALA A 31 -4.46 -5.52 1.43
CA ALA A 31 -5.36 -6.66 1.64
C ALA A 31 -5.72 -7.22 0.27
N THR A 32 -5.46 -8.51 0.05
CA THR A 32 -5.78 -9.16 -1.21
C THR A 32 -7.09 -9.92 -1.10
N ASP A 33 -7.91 -9.85 -2.17
CA ASP A 33 -9.19 -10.52 -2.24
C ASP A 33 -9.38 -11.00 -3.67
N LYS A 34 -9.36 -12.32 -3.89
CA LYS A 34 -9.51 -12.96 -5.21
C LYS A 34 -8.55 -12.36 -6.24
N ASP A 35 -9.04 -11.42 -7.04
CA ASP A 35 -8.26 -10.80 -8.12
C ASP A 35 -7.97 -9.33 -7.88
N VAL A 36 -8.21 -8.83 -6.67
CA VAL A 36 -8.08 -7.41 -6.34
C VAL A 36 -7.19 -7.24 -5.13
N ILE A 37 -6.37 -6.19 -5.16
CA ILE A 37 -5.54 -5.77 -4.03
C ILE A 37 -6.07 -4.44 -3.53
N HIS A 38 -6.50 -4.39 -2.26
CA HIS A 38 -6.94 -3.16 -1.61
C HIS A 38 -5.76 -2.54 -0.89
N VAL A 39 -5.49 -1.28 -1.16
CA VAL A 39 -4.37 -0.56 -0.58
C VAL A 39 -4.90 0.64 0.20
N ALA A 40 -4.36 0.86 1.38
CA ALA A 40 -4.68 2.02 2.19
C ALA A 40 -3.41 2.70 2.66
N ALA A 41 -3.42 4.02 2.71
CA ALA A 41 -2.36 4.83 3.27
C ALA A 41 -2.95 5.74 4.34
N TYR A 42 -2.29 5.83 5.48
CA TYR A 42 -2.79 6.60 6.60
C TYR A 42 -1.61 7.04 7.48
N SER A 43 -1.86 8.02 8.35
CA SER A 43 -0.79 8.60 9.17
C SER A 43 -0.96 8.38 10.66
N VAL A 44 -2.04 7.73 11.10
CA VAL A 44 -2.28 7.48 12.52
C VAL A 44 -1.89 6.05 12.89
N TYR A 45 -1.80 5.82 14.17
CA TYR A 45 -1.31 4.57 14.73
C TYR A 45 -2.15 3.35 14.33
N CYS A 46 -3.46 3.51 14.24
CA CYS A 46 -4.35 2.40 13.98
C CYS A 46 -5.24 2.69 12.78
N TYR A 47 -5.28 1.75 11.82
CA TYR A 47 -6.11 1.89 10.62
C TYR A 47 -7.58 2.12 10.97
N GLU A 48 -8.09 1.41 11.98
CA GLU A 48 -9.51 1.46 12.32
C GLU A 48 -9.95 2.82 12.87
N VAL A 49 -9.02 3.59 13.44
CA VAL A 49 -9.33 4.91 13.97
C VAL A 49 -8.81 6.02 13.08
N ALA A 50 -8.21 5.68 11.95
CA ALA A 50 -7.67 6.66 11.02
C ALA A 50 -8.80 7.43 10.34
N GLN A 51 -8.70 8.77 10.35
CA GLN A 51 -9.67 9.63 9.69
C GLN A 51 -9.18 10.11 8.34
N ASP A 52 -7.89 9.99 8.08
CA ASP A 52 -7.25 10.47 6.86
C ASP A 52 -6.82 9.33 5.93
N VAL A 53 -7.51 8.21 6.00
CA VAL A 53 -7.21 7.05 5.18
C VAL A 53 -7.48 7.35 3.71
N THR A 54 -6.50 7.10 2.86
CA THR A 54 -6.66 7.12 1.41
C THR A 54 -6.58 5.68 0.91
N GLU A 55 -7.62 5.24 0.23
CA GLU A 55 -7.71 3.86 -0.23
C GLU A 55 -7.84 3.80 -1.74
N GLN A 56 -7.28 2.73 -2.33
CA GLN A 56 -7.36 2.49 -3.76
C GLN A 56 -7.30 0.99 -4.00
N ASP A 57 -8.07 0.52 -4.98
CA ASP A 57 -8.07 -0.87 -5.40
C ASP A 57 -7.31 -1.01 -6.72
N PHE A 58 -6.57 -2.11 -6.84
CA PHE A 58 -5.81 -2.42 -8.05
C PHE A 58 -6.06 -3.88 -8.43
N PRO A 59 -6.08 -4.21 -9.72
CA PRO A 59 -6.17 -5.60 -10.13
C PRO A 59 -4.91 -6.37 -9.74
N TRP A 60 -5.09 -7.63 -9.37
CA TRP A 60 -3.95 -8.47 -8.98
C TRP A 60 -3.29 -9.05 -10.23
N THR A 61 -2.60 -8.17 -10.97
CA THR A 61 -1.89 -8.50 -12.20
C THR A 61 -0.55 -7.76 -12.17
N ASP A 62 0.35 -8.10 -13.10
CA ASP A 62 1.64 -7.41 -13.18
C ASP A 62 1.45 -5.90 -13.36
N GLU A 63 0.52 -5.51 -14.24
CA GLU A 63 0.22 -4.10 -14.48
C GLU A 63 -0.40 -3.44 -13.26
N GLY A 64 -1.31 -4.16 -12.59
CA GLY A 64 -1.97 -3.64 -11.39
C GLY A 64 -0.99 -3.45 -10.24
N VAL A 65 -0.07 -4.39 -10.04
CA VAL A 65 0.95 -4.27 -9.01
C VAL A 65 1.89 -3.10 -9.31
N GLU A 66 2.25 -2.90 -10.57
CA GLU A 66 3.08 -1.77 -10.97
C GLU A 66 2.39 -0.44 -10.67
N ALA A 67 1.11 -0.34 -11.01
CA ALA A 67 0.32 0.85 -10.69
C ALA A 67 0.20 1.07 -9.18
N LEU A 68 0.02 -0.01 -8.42
CA LEU A 68 -0.04 0.02 -6.96
C LEU A 68 1.25 0.56 -6.36
N LYS A 69 2.38 0.08 -6.85
CA LYS A 69 3.69 0.54 -6.37
C LYS A 69 3.87 2.04 -6.61
N ASN A 70 3.49 2.50 -7.80
CA ASN A 70 3.58 3.92 -8.14
C ASN A 70 2.64 4.75 -7.26
N TRP A 71 1.44 4.23 -7.00
CA TRP A 71 0.46 4.92 -6.17
C TRP A 71 0.96 5.06 -4.73
N ILE A 72 1.44 3.98 -4.12
CA ILE A 72 1.88 4.02 -2.72
C ILE A 72 3.14 4.88 -2.57
N GLN A 73 4.02 4.84 -3.57
CA GLN A 73 5.20 5.71 -3.58
C GLN A 73 4.78 7.18 -3.63
N ALA A 74 3.79 7.51 -4.46
CA ALA A 74 3.29 8.87 -4.56
C ALA A 74 2.66 9.33 -3.24
N GLN A 75 1.92 8.46 -2.56
CA GLN A 75 1.34 8.77 -1.26
C GLN A 75 2.42 9.03 -0.22
N TYR A 76 3.46 8.22 -0.22
CA TYR A 76 4.58 8.40 0.69
C TYR A 76 5.29 9.73 0.44
N GLU A 77 5.55 10.06 -0.83
CA GLU A 77 6.20 11.33 -1.18
C GLU A 77 5.35 12.54 -0.78
N ALA A 78 4.04 12.46 -1.00
CA ALA A 78 3.13 13.53 -0.58
C ALA A 78 3.12 13.70 0.94
N PHE A 79 3.19 12.59 1.67
CA PHE A 79 3.25 12.62 3.13
C PHE A 79 4.55 13.27 3.62
N THR A 80 5.68 12.92 3.02
CA THR A 80 6.98 13.43 3.47
C THR A 80 7.21 14.90 3.13
N LYS A 81 6.44 15.44 2.18
CA LYS A 81 6.55 16.85 1.78
C LYS A 81 5.76 17.80 2.70
N LYS A 82 5.01 17.27 3.62
CA LYS A 82 4.21 18.11 4.54
C LYS A 82 5.09 18.65 5.71
#